data_eb7c4cf9e741a7380bfdef1833537755
#
_entry.id   eb7c4cf9e741a7380bfdef1833537755
#
_cell.length_a   1.000
_cell.length_b   1.000
_cell.length_c   1.000
_cell.angle_alpha   90.00
_cell.angle_beta   90.00
_cell.angle_gamma   90.00
#
_symmetry.space_group_name_H-M   'P 1'
#
loop_
_entity.id
_entity.type
_entity.pdbx_description
1 polymer ?
#
loop_
_entity_poly.entity_id
_entity_poly.type
_entity_poly.pdbx_seq_one_letter_code
_entity_poly.pdbx_strand_id
1 'polypeptide(L)'
;MKLLNLIECSEALAETEITGITCDSRQVKPGFAFVCITGAKSDGHDYAEKALESGAAAVIAERDLGLRNQIVVPDTHAAYADMCAKWFGNPAESLKLLGVTGTNGKTSVTYMMKKILEKAGYKVGLIGTIQNMIGDEIVAAHNTTPNAYELNSLFALMKAKGCTYVIMEVSSHALDQSRVYRLNFEAAMFTNLTQDHLDYHITMENYLAAKKKLFGMCKTAIINSDDPYSEELVKGLDCRIVTYSLGDASTYSAKGVNYRPASVDYEFVSDSEIGHIKVNTGGKFTVYNSLCTTACAVEIGIPLTTAASALNELHGVKGRAEVVPTGRDFTVIIDYAHTPDGLKNILSTFRECKKNRLIAVFGCGGDRDKTKRPIMGNIAVHFSDYAIVTSDNPRTENPGAIIEDILEGMKNSAIPVKVIENRIEAIKFAVSIAQKDDIIVLAGKGHETYQILNTGTIHLDEREVVAEALEELK
;
A
#
# COMPACT_ATOMS: atom_id res chain seq x y z
N MET A 1 32.03 3.89 -12.22
CA MET A 1 32.40 4.06 -10.79
C MET A 1 33.27 2.88 -10.40
N LYS A 2 34.33 3.07 -9.57
CA LYS A 2 35.18 1.95 -9.13
C LYS A 2 34.42 1.02 -8.17
N LEU A 3 34.67 -0.28 -8.26
CA LEU A 3 33.98 -1.29 -7.44
C LEU A 3 34.22 -1.08 -5.94
N LEU A 4 35.43 -0.67 -5.52
CA LEU A 4 35.76 -0.36 -4.14
C LEU A 4 34.87 0.74 -3.51
N ASN A 5 34.30 1.63 -4.33
CA ASN A 5 33.37 2.66 -3.86
C ASN A 5 31.94 2.13 -3.62
N LEU A 6 31.64 0.94 -4.11
CA LEU A 6 30.34 0.32 -4.00
C LEU A 6 30.31 -0.74 -2.88
N ILE A 7 31.38 -1.56 -2.81
CA ILE A 7 31.44 -2.70 -1.90
C ILE A 7 32.90 -2.98 -1.52
N GLU A 8 33.13 -3.46 -0.30
CA GLU A 8 34.42 -3.95 0.12
C GLU A 8 34.83 -5.17 -0.72
N CYS A 9 36.02 -5.14 -1.28
CA CYS A 9 36.52 -6.18 -2.18
C CYS A 9 38.06 -6.30 -2.10
N SER A 10 38.63 -7.34 -2.72
CA SER A 10 40.06 -7.56 -2.82
C SER A 10 40.74 -6.44 -3.63
N GLU A 11 42.03 -6.20 -3.37
CA GLU A 11 42.85 -5.24 -4.14
C GLU A 11 42.81 -5.50 -5.66
N ALA A 12 42.74 -6.77 -6.06
CA ALA A 12 42.65 -7.16 -7.45
C ALA A 12 41.37 -6.67 -8.17
N LEU A 13 40.27 -6.50 -7.43
CA LEU A 13 38.97 -6.05 -7.97
C LEU A 13 38.69 -4.57 -7.67
N ALA A 14 39.44 -3.95 -6.77
CA ALA A 14 39.18 -2.61 -6.26
C ALA A 14 39.05 -1.55 -7.37
N GLU A 15 39.92 -1.58 -8.36
CA GLU A 15 40.00 -0.64 -9.45
C GLU A 15 39.07 -0.98 -10.63
N THR A 16 38.28 -2.07 -10.53
CA THR A 16 37.34 -2.49 -11.58
C THR A 16 36.30 -1.41 -11.83
N GLU A 17 36.18 -0.96 -13.05
CA GLU A 17 35.17 0.02 -13.46
C GLU A 17 33.80 -0.64 -13.60
N ILE A 18 32.82 -0.16 -12.83
CA ILE A 18 31.42 -0.59 -12.89
C ILE A 18 30.60 0.44 -13.63
N THR A 19 29.85 -0.03 -14.63
CA THR A 19 28.99 0.80 -15.50
C THR A 19 27.50 0.71 -15.15
N GLY A 20 27.12 -0.23 -14.28
CA GLY A 20 25.74 -0.42 -13.78
C GLY A 20 25.66 -1.54 -12.74
N ILE A 21 24.55 -1.62 -12.05
CA ILE A 21 24.28 -2.64 -11.03
C ILE A 21 22.93 -3.29 -11.37
N THR A 22 22.84 -4.62 -11.31
CA THR A 22 21.58 -5.34 -11.49
C THR A 22 21.56 -6.65 -10.71
N CYS A 23 20.36 -7.09 -10.31
CA CYS A 23 20.08 -8.43 -9.80
C CYS A 23 19.29 -9.29 -10.82
N ASP A 24 18.97 -8.76 -12.00
CA ASP A 24 18.32 -9.49 -13.09
C ASP A 24 19.35 -9.88 -14.16
N SER A 25 19.65 -11.18 -14.29
CA SER A 25 20.63 -11.69 -15.24
C SER A 25 20.34 -11.35 -16.69
N ARG A 26 19.06 -11.06 -17.02
CA ARG A 26 18.64 -10.66 -18.39
C ARG A 26 18.98 -9.21 -18.72
N GLN A 27 19.27 -8.41 -17.70
CA GLN A 27 19.61 -6.97 -17.82
C GLN A 27 21.11 -6.72 -17.74
N VAL A 28 21.92 -7.76 -17.56
CA VAL A 28 23.38 -7.63 -17.50
C VAL A 28 23.91 -7.06 -18.81
N LYS A 29 24.79 -6.08 -18.70
CA LYS A 29 25.53 -5.47 -19.82
C LYS A 29 27.02 -5.44 -19.47
N PRO A 30 27.91 -5.28 -20.46
CA PRO A 30 29.34 -5.17 -20.22
C PRO A 30 29.68 -4.13 -19.15
N GLY A 31 30.47 -4.53 -18.16
CA GLY A 31 30.90 -3.68 -17.04
C GLY A 31 29.91 -3.63 -15.86
N PHE A 32 28.79 -4.37 -15.89
CA PHE A 32 27.86 -4.39 -14.75
C PHE A 32 28.37 -5.21 -13.57
N ALA A 33 27.96 -4.80 -12.34
CA ALA A 33 28.02 -5.67 -11.18
C ALA A 33 26.69 -6.45 -11.09
N PHE A 34 26.77 -7.77 -11.09
CA PHE A 34 25.61 -8.64 -10.93
C PHE A 34 25.50 -9.13 -9.50
N VAL A 35 24.36 -8.92 -8.85
CA VAL A 35 24.13 -9.35 -7.47
C VAL A 35 23.19 -10.56 -7.48
N CYS A 36 23.65 -11.69 -6.94
CA CYS A 36 22.93 -12.95 -6.86
C CYS A 36 21.89 -12.90 -5.74
N ILE A 37 20.66 -12.56 -6.07
CA ILE A 37 19.54 -12.51 -5.11
C ILE A 37 18.81 -13.85 -5.13
N THR A 38 18.65 -14.48 -3.97
CA THR A 38 17.79 -15.66 -3.80
C THR A 38 16.34 -15.22 -3.70
N GLY A 39 15.55 -15.50 -4.71
CA GLY A 39 14.12 -15.20 -4.79
C GLY A 39 13.25 -16.41 -4.46
N ALA A 40 11.92 -16.19 -4.31
CA ALA A 40 10.96 -17.24 -4.00
C ALA A 40 10.86 -18.36 -5.07
N LYS A 41 11.20 -18.08 -6.33
CA LYS A 41 11.05 -19.01 -7.47
C LYS A 41 12.36 -19.36 -8.16
N SER A 42 13.43 -18.63 -7.92
CA SER A 42 14.72 -18.80 -8.59
C SER A 42 15.85 -18.30 -7.69
N ASP A 43 16.99 -18.95 -7.75
CA ASP A 43 18.22 -18.51 -7.08
C ASP A 43 19.10 -17.76 -8.09
N GLY A 44 19.41 -16.50 -7.79
CA GLY A 44 20.29 -15.66 -8.62
C GLY A 44 21.69 -16.23 -8.79
N HIS A 45 22.14 -17.05 -7.84
CA HIS A 45 23.45 -17.70 -7.89
C HIS A 45 23.59 -18.68 -9.09
N ASP A 46 22.48 -19.29 -9.53
CA ASP A 46 22.45 -20.20 -10.68
C ASP A 46 22.72 -19.47 -12.01
N TYR A 47 22.65 -18.15 -12.02
CA TYR A 47 22.87 -17.32 -13.21
C TYR A 47 24.20 -16.57 -13.19
N ALA A 48 25.05 -16.80 -12.19
CA ALA A 48 26.30 -16.05 -11.99
C ALA A 48 27.29 -16.24 -13.16
N GLU A 49 27.52 -17.47 -13.61
CA GLU A 49 28.38 -17.75 -14.77
C GLU A 49 27.86 -17.06 -16.05
N LYS A 50 26.55 -17.19 -16.31
CA LYS A 50 25.92 -16.56 -17.46
C LYS A 50 26.02 -15.03 -17.40
N ALA A 51 25.95 -14.44 -16.20
CA ALA A 51 26.15 -13.01 -16.03
C ALA A 51 27.57 -12.58 -16.43
N LEU A 52 28.60 -13.34 -16.04
CA LEU A 52 29.99 -13.10 -16.47
C LEU A 52 30.15 -13.28 -17.99
N GLU A 53 29.55 -14.31 -18.58
CA GLU A 53 29.56 -14.50 -20.04
C GLU A 53 28.88 -13.34 -20.78
N SER A 54 27.86 -12.72 -20.16
CA SER A 54 27.18 -11.54 -20.67
C SER A 54 27.96 -10.23 -20.44
N GLY A 55 29.15 -10.32 -19.84
CA GLY A 55 30.07 -9.21 -19.64
C GLY A 55 29.98 -8.52 -18.28
N ALA A 56 29.39 -9.15 -17.26
CA ALA A 56 29.48 -8.62 -15.90
C ALA A 56 30.94 -8.50 -15.46
N ALA A 57 31.31 -7.37 -14.90
CA ALA A 57 32.66 -7.10 -14.41
C ALA A 57 32.91 -7.74 -13.03
N ALA A 58 31.85 -7.89 -12.24
CA ALA A 58 31.88 -8.54 -10.92
C ALA A 58 30.57 -9.25 -10.61
N VAL A 59 30.64 -10.30 -9.79
CA VAL A 59 29.51 -11.05 -9.23
C VAL A 59 29.54 -10.95 -7.71
N ILE A 60 28.43 -10.60 -7.10
CA ILE A 60 28.26 -10.56 -5.65
C ILE A 60 27.36 -11.73 -5.24
N ALA A 61 27.84 -12.60 -4.35
CA ALA A 61 27.20 -13.86 -3.99
C ALA A 61 27.27 -14.11 -2.47
N GLU A 62 26.40 -14.98 -1.94
CA GLU A 62 26.41 -15.37 -0.52
C GLU A 62 27.32 -16.58 -0.23
N ARG A 63 27.77 -17.25 -1.28
CA ARG A 63 28.65 -18.42 -1.23
C ARG A 63 29.73 -18.37 -2.30
N ASP A 64 30.81 -19.07 -2.05
CA ASP A 64 31.85 -19.22 -3.06
C ASP A 64 31.35 -20.08 -4.22
N LEU A 65 31.36 -19.50 -5.42
CA LEU A 65 30.97 -20.14 -6.69
C LEU A 65 32.18 -20.55 -7.53
N GLY A 66 33.42 -20.34 -7.02
CA GLY A 66 34.64 -20.60 -7.76
C GLY A 66 34.89 -19.65 -8.94
N LEU A 67 34.22 -18.48 -8.98
CA LEU A 67 34.30 -17.54 -10.07
C LEU A 67 35.41 -16.51 -9.85
N ARG A 68 36.07 -16.12 -10.93
CA ARG A 68 37.26 -15.27 -10.90
C ARG A 68 36.99 -13.84 -10.37
N ASN A 69 35.81 -13.30 -10.63
CA ASN A 69 35.45 -11.94 -10.30
C ASN A 69 34.29 -11.91 -9.29
N GLN A 70 34.30 -12.82 -8.33
CA GLN A 70 33.26 -12.88 -7.30
C GLN A 70 33.67 -12.16 -6.03
N ILE A 71 32.68 -11.65 -5.32
CA ILE A 71 32.76 -11.11 -3.96
C ILE A 71 31.73 -11.87 -3.13
N VAL A 72 32.18 -12.48 -2.03
CA VAL A 72 31.30 -13.19 -1.12
C VAL A 72 30.89 -12.27 0.02
N VAL A 73 29.57 -12.16 0.25
CA VAL A 73 28.96 -11.34 1.29
C VAL A 73 28.00 -12.19 2.14
N PRO A 74 27.73 -11.82 3.39
CA PRO A 74 26.81 -12.57 4.25
C PRO A 74 25.34 -12.44 3.85
N ASP A 75 24.94 -11.36 3.15
CA ASP A 75 23.57 -11.05 2.74
C ASP A 75 23.60 -10.23 1.44
N THR A 76 23.20 -10.84 0.34
CA THR A 76 23.19 -10.18 -0.98
C THR A 76 22.08 -9.16 -1.12
N HIS A 77 20.95 -9.30 -0.40
CA HIS A 77 19.89 -8.31 -0.38
C HIS A 77 20.37 -6.99 0.26
N ALA A 78 21.04 -7.08 1.42
CA ALA A 78 21.62 -5.94 2.11
C ALA A 78 22.75 -5.30 1.28
N ALA A 79 23.63 -6.12 0.69
CA ALA A 79 24.70 -5.66 -0.18
C ALA A 79 24.15 -4.92 -1.42
N TYR A 80 23.11 -5.45 -2.07
CA TYR A 80 22.46 -4.82 -3.21
C TYR A 80 21.89 -3.44 -2.85
N ALA A 81 21.22 -3.34 -1.70
CA ALA A 81 20.64 -2.08 -1.25
C ALA A 81 21.73 -1.03 -0.97
N ASP A 82 22.81 -1.42 -0.29
CA ASP A 82 23.95 -0.52 0.01
C ASP A 82 24.69 -0.08 -1.26
N MET A 83 24.94 -1.01 -2.18
CA MET A 83 25.55 -0.70 -3.48
C MET A 83 24.69 0.26 -4.31
N CYS A 84 23.37 0.06 -4.34
CA CYS A 84 22.45 0.96 -5.03
C CYS A 84 22.43 2.35 -4.40
N ALA A 85 22.43 2.47 -3.08
CA ALA A 85 22.50 3.76 -2.40
C ALA A 85 23.78 4.53 -2.79
N LYS A 86 24.93 3.88 -2.74
CA LYS A 86 26.24 4.45 -3.13
C LYS A 86 26.28 4.79 -4.62
N TRP A 87 25.69 3.95 -5.47
CA TRP A 87 25.63 4.19 -6.93
C TRP A 87 24.95 5.52 -7.27
N PHE A 88 23.88 5.83 -6.54
CA PHE A 88 23.15 7.10 -6.71
C PHE A 88 23.64 8.23 -5.80
N GLY A 89 24.76 8.05 -5.07
CA GLY A 89 25.35 9.07 -4.20
C GLY A 89 24.56 9.31 -2.90
N ASN A 90 24.03 8.25 -2.30
CA ASN A 90 23.29 8.25 -1.03
C ASN A 90 22.16 9.32 -0.99
N PRO A 91 21.24 9.33 -1.95
CA PRO A 91 20.27 10.42 -2.08
C PRO A 91 19.35 10.55 -0.87
N ALA A 92 19.05 9.45 -0.19
CA ALA A 92 18.18 9.41 0.98
C ALA A 92 18.69 10.26 2.17
N GLU A 93 20.02 10.44 2.31
CA GLU A 93 20.62 11.21 3.42
C GLU A 93 20.21 12.70 3.41
N SER A 94 19.81 13.23 2.26
CA SER A 94 19.37 14.63 2.10
C SER A 94 17.86 14.79 2.11
N LEU A 95 17.10 13.71 2.33
CA LEU A 95 15.65 13.69 2.34
C LEU A 95 15.14 13.30 3.75
N LYS A 96 14.08 13.93 4.20
CA LYS A 96 13.36 13.51 5.41
C LYS A 96 12.39 12.40 5.05
N LEU A 97 12.73 11.16 5.40
CA LEU A 97 11.92 10.01 5.08
C LEU A 97 10.85 9.75 6.13
N LEU A 98 9.61 9.53 5.70
CA LEU A 98 8.51 9.06 6.54
C LEU A 98 8.05 7.72 5.99
N GLY A 99 7.99 6.68 6.84
CA GLY A 99 7.58 5.34 6.45
C GLY A 99 6.24 4.96 7.05
N VAL A 100 5.40 4.25 6.31
CA VAL A 100 4.17 3.67 6.85
C VAL A 100 4.08 2.18 6.53
N THR A 101 3.84 1.37 7.57
CA THR A 101 3.60 -0.07 7.44
C THR A 101 2.31 -0.47 8.16
N GLY A 102 1.82 -1.64 7.84
CA GLY A 102 0.58 -2.23 8.34
C GLY A 102 -0.05 -3.14 7.29
N THR A 103 -1.11 -3.84 7.62
CA THR A 103 -1.87 -4.61 6.62
C THR A 103 -2.67 -3.65 5.77
N ASN A 104 -3.51 -2.82 6.36
CA ASN A 104 -4.40 -1.87 5.71
C ASN A 104 -4.05 -0.42 6.05
N GLY A 105 -4.52 0.56 5.27
CA GLY A 105 -4.40 1.99 5.56
C GLY A 105 -3.14 2.68 5.02
N LYS A 106 -2.09 1.97 4.64
CA LYS A 106 -0.81 2.55 4.15
C LYS A 106 -1.00 3.63 3.10
N THR A 107 -1.71 3.32 2.03
CA THR A 107 -1.96 4.25 0.93
C THR A 107 -2.71 5.50 1.39
N SER A 108 -3.77 5.34 2.19
CA SER A 108 -4.53 6.48 2.71
C SER A 108 -3.65 7.39 3.57
N VAL A 109 -2.83 6.82 4.45
CA VAL A 109 -1.90 7.56 5.31
C VAL A 109 -0.85 8.30 4.48
N THR A 110 -0.29 7.69 3.42
CA THR A 110 0.71 8.38 2.58
C THR A 110 0.12 9.57 1.84
N TYR A 111 -1.10 9.47 1.31
CA TYR A 111 -1.77 10.59 0.64
C TYR A 111 -2.18 11.70 1.61
N MET A 112 -2.70 11.34 2.79
CA MET A 112 -3.02 12.29 3.86
C MET A 112 -1.77 13.05 4.31
N MET A 113 -0.66 12.34 4.57
CA MET A 113 0.61 12.95 4.96
C MET A 113 1.18 13.86 3.87
N LYS A 114 1.16 13.43 2.60
CA LYS A 114 1.58 14.26 1.48
C LYS A 114 0.80 15.58 1.46
N LYS A 115 -0.54 15.53 1.58
CA LYS A 115 -1.40 16.71 1.59
C LYS A 115 -1.08 17.65 2.75
N ILE A 116 -0.81 17.11 3.94
CA ILE A 116 -0.44 17.91 5.14
C ILE A 116 0.91 18.62 4.92
N LEU A 117 1.92 17.88 4.45
CA LEU A 117 3.25 18.43 4.21
C LEU A 117 3.25 19.51 3.11
N GLU A 118 2.49 19.29 2.03
CA GLU A 118 2.32 20.30 0.96
C GLU A 118 1.60 21.56 1.46
N LYS A 119 0.57 21.39 2.30
CA LYS A 119 -0.12 22.51 2.96
C LYS A 119 0.81 23.28 3.89
N ALA A 120 1.79 22.60 4.50
CA ALA A 120 2.85 23.22 5.29
C ALA A 120 3.95 23.88 4.45
N GLY A 121 3.85 23.86 3.11
CA GLY A 121 4.78 24.51 2.19
C GLY A 121 5.98 23.67 1.75
N TYR A 122 5.99 22.37 2.01
CA TYR A 122 7.08 21.48 1.58
C TYR A 122 6.79 20.86 0.22
N LYS A 123 7.84 20.65 -0.58
CA LYS A 123 7.76 19.80 -1.76
C LYS A 123 7.98 18.33 -1.34
N VAL A 124 7.05 17.46 -1.73
CA VAL A 124 6.94 16.10 -1.21
C VAL A 124 7.09 15.05 -2.31
N GLY A 125 7.90 14.03 -2.07
CA GLY A 125 7.89 12.79 -2.81
C GLY A 125 6.92 11.79 -2.17
N LEU A 126 6.18 11.03 -2.97
CA LEU A 126 5.35 9.92 -2.52
C LEU A 126 5.76 8.65 -3.25
N ILE A 127 5.94 7.55 -2.51
CA ILE A 127 6.21 6.22 -3.07
C ILE A 127 5.13 5.26 -2.53
N GLY A 128 4.35 4.65 -3.42
CA GLY A 128 3.25 3.80 -2.98
C GLY A 128 2.57 2.96 -4.07
N THR A 129 1.54 2.27 -3.65
CA THR A 129 0.83 1.25 -4.45
C THR A 129 0.18 1.80 -5.70
N ILE A 130 -0.45 2.98 -5.63
CA ILE A 130 -1.21 3.54 -6.75
C ILE A 130 -0.25 4.14 -7.79
N GLN A 131 0.69 4.95 -7.33
CA GLN A 131 1.67 5.66 -8.14
C GLN A 131 2.77 6.22 -7.26
N ASN A 132 3.92 6.54 -7.85
CA ASN A 132 4.92 7.40 -7.24
C ASN A 132 4.66 8.85 -7.67
N MET A 133 4.98 9.82 -6.83
CA MET A 133 4.78 11.24 -7.13
C MET A 133 5.98 12.09 -6.71
N ILE A 134 6.23 13.15 -7.46
CA ILE A 134 7.23 14.19 -7.14
C ILE A 134 6.53 15.54 -7.20
N GLY A 135 6.02 16.02 -6.07
CA GLY A 135 4.97 17.04 -6.08
C GLY A 135 3.74 16.49 -6.82
N ASP A 136 3.29 17.17 -7.89
CA ASP A 136 2.15 16.73 -8.71
C ASP A 136 2.52 15.86 -9.91
N GLU A 137 3.83 15.68 -10.18
CA GLU A 137 4.29 14.82 -11.27
C GLU A 137 4.15 13.34 -10.91
N ILE A 138 3.45 12.60 -11.76
CA ILE A 138 3.22 11.16 -11.59
C ILE A 138 4.36 10.38 -12.24
N VAL A 139 4.89 9.41 -11.48
CA VAL A 139 5.85 8.41 -11.96
C VAL A 139 5.22 7.03 -11.76
N ALA A 140 5.28 6.19 -12.78
CA ALA A 140 4.68 4.86 -12.72
C ALA A 140 5.22 4.05 -11.52
N ALA A 141 4.34 3.33 -10.82
CA ALA A 141 4.69 2.38 -9.78
C ALA A 141 4.48 0.95 -10.27
N HIS A 142 5.48 0.09 -10.06
CA HIS A 142 5.39 -1.35 -10.37
C HIS A 142 5.15 -2.18 -9.12
N ASN A 143 5.56 -1.68 -7.96
CA ASN A 143 5.42 -2.31 -6.65
C ASN A 143 5.06 -1.26 -5.61
N THR A 144 4.35 -1.66 -4.55
CA THR A 144 4.07 -0.80 -3.39
C THR A 144 5.32 -0.16 -2.82
N THR A 145 6.39 -0.95 -2.70
CA THR A 145 7.74 -0.49 -2.35
C THR A 145 8.68 -1.00 -3.44
N PRO A 146 9.32 -0.16 -4.23
CA PRO A 146 10.24 -0.54 -5.29
C PRO A 146 11.41 -1.39 -4.79
N ASN A 147 12.12 -2.06 -5.70
CA ASN A 147 13.41 -2.67 -5.39
C ASN A 147 14.45 -1.59 -5.05
N ALA A 148 15.59 -1.99 -4.48
CA ALA A 148 16.59 -1.04 -3.98
C ALA A 148 17.16 -0.11 -5.07
N TYR A 149 17.31 -0.57 -6.30
CA TYR A 149 17.79 0.25 -7.41
C TYR A 149 16.76 1.32 -7.82
N GLU A 150 15.52 0.91 -8.06
CA GLU A 150 14.43 1.83 -8.42
C GLU A 150 14.18 2.83 -7.29
N LEU A 151 14.24 2.37 -6.01
CA LEU A 151 14.02 3.21 -4.84
C LEU A 151 15.08 4.32 -4.75
N ASN A 152 16.37 3.99 -4.87
CA ASN A 152 17.43 4.97 -4.83
C ASN A 152 17.44 5.90 -6.07
N SER A 153 17.05 5.40 -7.24
CA SER A 153 16.82 6.21 -8.43
C SER A 153 15.73 7.25 -8.22
N LEU A 154 14.60 6.84 -7.60
CA LEU A 154 13.50 7.76 -7.23
C LEU A 154 13.96 8.80 -6.21
N PHE A 155 14.70 8.41 -5.17
CA PHE A 155 15.24 9.36 -4.20
C PHE A 155 16.20 10.38 -4.87
N ALA A 156 17.05 9.94 -5.77
CA ALA A 156 17.93 10.83 -6.52
C ALA A 156 17.14 11.85 -7.37
N LEU A 157 16.06 11.38 -8.03
CA LEU A 157 15.18 12.25 -8.81
C LEU A 157 14.39 13.22 -7.91
N MET A 158 13.85 12.76 -6.77
CA MET A 158 13.13 13.59 -5.79
C MET A 158 14.05 14.67 -5.22
N LYS A 159 15.28 14.30 -4.85
CA LYS A 159 16.32 15.24 -4.41
C LYS A 159 16.63 16.29 -5.48
N ALA A 160 16.88 15.86 -6.71
CA ALA A 160 17.18 16.76 -7.84
C ALA A 160 16.03 17.73 -8.14
N LYS A 161 14.78 17.30 -7.91
CA LYS A 161 13.58 18.13 -8.05
C LYS A 161 13.25 18.97 -6.80
N GLY A 162 14.09 18.94 -5.77
CA GLY A 162 13.96 19.77 -4.56
C GLY A 162 12.91 19.30 -3.56
N CYS A 163 12.58 18.01 -3.51
CA CYS A 163 11.77 17.46 -2.43
C CYS A 163 12.52 17.58 -1.09
N THR A 164 11.79 17.96 -0.04
CA THR A 164 12.30 17.99 1.34
C THR A 164 11.92 16.72 2.08
N TYR A 165 10.67 16.29 1.91
CA TYR A 165 10.13 15.08 2.51
C TYR A 165 9.83 14.01 1.45
N VAL A 166 9.98 12.75 1.85
CA VAL A 166 9.45 11.62 1.10
C VAL A 166 8.62 10.77 2.05
N ILE A 167 7.35 10.61 1.74
CA ILE A 167 6.47 9.66 2.41
C ILE A 167 6.34 8.39 1.58
N MET A 168 6.53 7.22 2.19
CA MET A 168 6.48 5.96 1.47
C MET A 168 5.73 4.84 2.19
N GLU A 169 5.01 4.04 1.40
CA GLU A 169 4.50 2.77 1.85
C GLU A 169 5.67 1.76 1.97
N VAL A 170 5.81 1.15 3.15
CA VAL A 170 6.85 0.13 3.40
C VAL A 170 6.16 -1.22 3.63
N SER A 171 6.16 -2.07 2.60
CA SER A 171 5.57 -3.39 2.65
C SER A 171 6.43 -4.36 3.48
N SER A 172 5.79 -5.39 4.06
CA SER A 172 6.51 -6.44 4.79
C SER A 172 7.52 -7.19 3.93
N HIS A 173 7.18 -7.43 2.65
CA HIS A 173 8.11 -8.01 1.67
C HIS A 173 9.35 -7.14 1.46
N ALA A 174 9.18 -5.81 1.37
CA ALA A 174 10.30 -4.90 1.20
C ALA A 174 11.23 -4.87 2.42
N LEU A 175 10.65 -4.96 3.61
CA LEU A 175 11.40 -5.07 4.88
C LEU A 175 12.14 -6.40 4.99
N ASP A 176 11.48 -7.48 4.60
CA ASP A 176 12.07 -8.81 4.65
C ASP A 176 13.18 -9.00 3.62
N GLN A 177 12.99 -8.47 2.42
CA GLN A 177 13.95 -8.48 1.32
C GLN A 177 14.97 -7.34 1.39
N SER A 178 15.12 -6.67 2.52
CA SER A 178 16.11 -5.59 2.75
C SER A 178 16.09 -4.46 1.70
N ARG A 179 14.95 -4.24 0.99
CA ARG A 179 14.85 -3.19 -0.06
C ARG A 179 15.06 -1.79 0.49
N VAL A 180 14.75 -1.58 1.78
CA VAL A 180 14.88 -0.33 2.54
C VAL A 180 16.04 -0.38 3.54
N TYR A 181 17.01 -1.26 3.33
CA TYR A 181 18.16 -1.46 4.22
C TYR A 181 18.91 -0.16 4.44
N ARG A 182 19.26 0.12 5.71
CA ARG A 182 19.98 1.32 6.16
C ARG A 182 19.30 2.68 5.82
N LEU A 183 18.05 2.69 5.39
CA LEU A 183 17.32 3.97 5.37
C LEU A 183 17.09 4.46 6.79
N ASN A 184 17.11 5.78 6.96
CA ASN A 184 16.88 6.43 8.24
C ASN A 184 15.61 7.27 8.17
N PHE A 185 14.55 6.84 8.87
CA PHE A 185 13.26 7.51 8.86
C PHE A 185 13.15 8.53 10.00
N GLU A 186 12.68 9.75 9.72
CA GLU A 186 12.32 10.73 10.76
C GLU A 186 11.18 10.18 11.63
N ALA A 187 10.17 9.59 10.99
CA ALA A 187 9.11 8.87 11.67
C ALA A 187 8.64 7.65 10.88
N ALA A 188 8.21 6.61 11.59
CA ALA A 188 7.59 5.43 11.05
C ALA A 188 6.21 5.21 11.69
N MET A 189 5.22 4.88 10.88
CA MET A 189 3.82 4.73 11.28
C MET A 189 3.37 3.28 11.18
N PHE A 190 2.71 2.78 12.21
CA PHE A 190 2.05 1.47 12.26
C PHE A 190 0.54 1.65 12.27
N THR A 191 -0.15 1.13 11.26
CA THR A 191 -1.60 1.25 11.16
C THR A 191 -2.35 0.09 11.81
N ASN A 192 -2.06 -1.14 11.43
CA ASN A 192 -2.68 -2.37 11.95
C ASN A 192 -1.96 -3.62 11.44
N LEU A 193 -2.25 -4.78 12.10
CA LEU A 193 -1.82 -6.09 11.63
C LEU A 193 -3.00 -7.07 11.66
N THR A 194 -3.47 -7.46 10.47
CA THR A 194 -4.49 -8.50 10.27
C THR A 194 -3.94 -9.59 9.35
N GLN A 195 -4.62 -10.72 9.27
CA GLN A 195 -4.17 -11.86 8.46
C GLN A 195 -4.08 -11.48 6.97
N ASP A 196 -2.85 -11.48 6.45
CA ASP A 196 -2.54 -11.29 5.04
C ASP A 196 -1.12 -11.84 4.76
N HIS A 197 -0.80 -12.11 3.50
CA HIS A 197 0.54 -12.53 3.05
C HIS A 197 1.14 -13.75 3.79
N LEU A 198 0.29 -14.66 4.32
CA LEU A 198 0.77 -15.88 4.98
C LEU A 198 1.30 -16.92 3.98
N ASP A 199 1.00 -16.79 2.71
CA ASP A 199 1.65 -17.50 1.61
C ASP A 199 3.16 -17.23 1.53
N TYR A 200 3.59 -16.03 1.99
CA TYR A 200 4.98 -15.61 2.04
C TYR A 200 5.57 -15.72 3.46
N HIS A 201 4.91 -15.12 4.46
CA HIS A 201 5.45 -15.04 5.82
C HIS A 201 5.19 -16.31 6.66
N ILE A 202 4.28 -17.18 6.21
CA ILE A 202 3.91 -18.48 6.82
C ILE A 202 3.14 -18.30 8.15
N THR A 203 3.60 -17.45 9.07
CA THR A 203 2.95 -17.18 10.37
C THR A 203 2.76 -15.69 10.62
N MET A 204 1.83 -15.36 11.54
CA MET A 204 1.60 -13.98 11.96
C MET A 204 2.79 -13.40 12.72
N GLU A 205 3.54 -14.23 13.43
CA GLU A 205 4.76 -13.83 14.15
C GLU A 205 5.86 -13.39 13.18
N ASN A 206 6.08 -14.14 12.09
CA ASN A 206 7.03 -13.77 11.05
C ASN A 206 6.58 -12.49 10.33
N TYR A 207 5.27 -12.34 10.09
CA TYR A 207 4.70 -11.16 9.48
C TYR A 207 4.89 -9.91 10.34
N LEU A 208 4.66 -10.04 11.67
CA LEU A 208 4.94 -8.99 12.65
C LEU A 208 6.45 -8.67 12.69
N ALA A 209 7.31 -9.69 12.79
CA ALA A 209 8.75 -9.53 12.83
C ALA A 209 9.29 -8.78 11.60
N ALA A 210 8.76 -9.09 10.41
CA ALA A 210 9.10 -8.37 9.18
C ALA A 210 8.73 -6.88 9.29
N LYS A 211 7.51 -6.52 9.73
CA LYS A 211 7.09 -5.12 9.88
C LYS A 211 7.86 -4.38 10.97
N LYS A 212 8.22 -5.06 12.06
CA LYS A 212 8.99 -4.51 13.17
C LYS A 212 10.35 -3.95 12.73
N LYS A 213 10.97 -4.52 11.68
CA LYS A 213 12.26 -4.03 11.13
C LYS A 213 12.22 -2.52 10.80
N LEU A 214 11.06 -1.98 10.36
CA LEU A 214 10.92 -0.55 10.04
C LEU A 214 11.18 0.35 11.25
N PHE A 215 10.75 -0.08 12.42
CA PHE A 215 10.85 0.72 13.65
C PHE A 215 12.25 0.69 14.28
N GLY A 216 13.11 -0.23 13.86
CA GLY A 216 14.54 -0.19 14.12
C GLY A 216 15.32 0.81 13.25
N MET A 217 14.64 1.43 12.26
CA MET A 217 15.23 2.37 11.30
C MET A 217 14.64 3.78 11.43
N CYS A 218 13.88 4.09 12.48
CA CYS A 218 13.25 5.40 12.65
C CYS A 218 13.65 6.09 13.96
N LYS A 219 13.52 7.43 13.98
CA LYS A 219 13.71 8.23 15.19
C LYS A 219 12.46 8.19 16.08
N THR A 220 11.26 8.23 15.47
CA THR A 220 9.98 8.23 16.17
C THR A 220 9.04 7.18 15.55
N ALA A 221 8.50 6.30 16.38
CA ALA A 221 7.51 5.31 16.02
C ALA A 221 6.10 5.79 16.42
N ILE A 222 5.18 5.89 15.45
CA ILE A 222 3.78 6.28 15.66
C ILE A 222 2.93 5.01 15.61
N ILE A 223 2.44 4.57 16.74
CA ILE A 223 1.90 3.21 16.95
C ILE A 223 0.41 3.24 17.28
N ASN A 224 -0.39 2.50 16.54
CA ASN A 224 -1.79 2.22 16.88
C ASN A 224 -1.85 1.31 18.11
N SER A 225 -2.15 1.85 19.28
CA SER A 225 -2.24 1.06 20.51
C SER A 225 -3.54 0.26 20.66
N ASP A 226 -4.53 0.47 19.80
CA ASP A 226 -5.74 -0.38 19.76
C ASP A 226 -5.51 -1.68 18.97
N ASP A 227 -4.38 -1.81 18.26
CA ASP A 227 -4.03 -3.04 17.57
C ASP A 227 -3.43 -4.06 18.56
N PRO A 228 -3.91 -5.31 18.58
CA PRO A 228 -3.48 -6.33 19.55
C PRO A 228 -1.99 -6.70 19.46
N TYR A 229 -1.33 -6.40 18.33
CA TYR A 229 0.11 -6.66 18.14
C TYR A 229 1.00 -5.48 18.53
N SER A 230 0.43 -4.35 18.95
CA SER A 230 1.17 -3.12 19.25
C SER A 230 2.20 -3.30 20.36
N GLU A 231 1.88 -4.00 21.44
CA GLU A 231 2.79 -4.25 22.57
C GLU A 231 4.02 -5.07 22.13
N GLU A 232 3.83 -6.14 21.35
CA GLU A 232 4.93 -6.97 20.87
C GLU A 232 5.74 -6.23 19.78
N LEU A 233 5.09 -5.37 18.98
CA LEU A 233 5.76 -4.55 17.98
C LEU A 233 6.79 -3.59 18.62
N VAL A 234 6.42 -2.93 19.72
CA VAL A 234 7.29 -1.91 20.37
C VAL A 234 8.35 -2.50 21.28
N LYS A 235 8.24 -3.75 21.66
CA LYS A 235 9.14 -4.42 22.61
C LYS A 235 10.60 -4.42 22.10
N GLY A 236 11.49 -3.81 22.88
CA GLY A 236 12.93 -3.75 22.55
C GLY A 236 13.28 -2.76 21.44
N LEU A 237 12.43 -1.78 21.13
CA LEU A 237 12.79 -0.67 20.26
C LEU A 237 13.51 0.42 21.06
N ASP A 238 14.53 1.01 20.43
CA ASP A 238 15.34 2.11 21.03
C ASP A 238 14.88 3.50 20.55
N CYS A 239 13.89 3.57 19.65
CA CYS A 239 13.35 4.84 19.15
C CYS A 239 12.29 5.42 20.09
N ARG A 240 11.99 6.73 19.92
CA ARG A 240 10.86 7.36 20.62
C ARG A 240 9.55 6.72 20.19
N ILE A 241 8.73 6.25 21.14
CA ILE A 241 7.44 5.63 20.90
C ILE A 241 6.35 6.64 21.24
N VAL A 242 5.44 6.85 20.30
CA VAL A 242 4.25 7.69 20.39
C VAL A 242 3.05 6.85 20.00
N THR A 243 2.02 6.83 20.83
CA THR A 243 0.85 6.01 20.62
C THR A 243 -0.36 6.83 20.19
N TYR A 244 -1.25 6.22 19.41
CA TYR A 244 -2.55 6.78 19.11
C TYR A 244 -3.66 5.73 19.24
N SER A 245 -4.87 6.13 19.64
CA SER A 245 -6.02 5.25 19.83
C SER A 245 -7.36 5.97 19.77
N LEU A 246 -8.45 5.21 19.71
CA LEU A 246 -9.80 5.73 19.99
C LEU A 246 -10.14 5.66 21.50
N GLY A 247 -9.27 5.03 22.29
CA GLY A 247 -9.34 4.95 23.74
C GLY A 247 -8.68 6.12 24.46
N ASP A 248 -8.57 6.06 25.79
CA ASP A 248 -8.04 7.14 26.63
C ASP A 248 -6.55 7.00 27.00
N ALA A 249 -5.95 5.85 26.80
CA ALA A 249 -4.60 5.54 27.27
C ALA A 249 -3.54 5.62 26.15
N SER A 250 -3.49 6.75 25.43
CA SER A 250 -2.51 6.97 24.34
C SER A 250 -2.03 8.42 24.32
N THR A 251 -0.88 8.68 23.67
CA THR A 251 -0.35 10.04 23.50
C THR A 251 -1.33 10.93 22.75
N TYR A 252 -1.99 10.37 21.74
CA TYR A 252 -3.00 11.04 20.91
C TYR A 252 -4.26 10.21 20.84
N SER A 253 -5.41 10.84 21.03
CA SER A 253 -6.71 10.15 20.95
C SER A 253 -7.72 10.91 20.11
N ALA A 254 -8.72 10.18 19.59
CA ALA A 254 -9.88 10.74 18.92
C ALA A 254 -11.10 10.64 19.82
N LYS A 255 -11.76 11.77 20.11
CA LYS A 255 -12.94 11.85 20.95
C LYS A 255 -14.14 12.41 20.17
N GLY A 256 -15.35 12.10 20.63
CA GLY A 256 -16.57 12.63 20.03
C GLY A 256 -16.71 12.29 18.54
N VAL A 257 -16.34 11.09 18.14
CA VAL A 257 -16.31 10.68 16.73
C VAL A 257 -17.71 10.61 16.14
N ASN A 258 -17.91 11.34 15.04
CA ASN A 258 -19.14 11.31 14.25
C ASN A 258 -18.88 10.61 12.92
N TYR A 259 -19.59 9.49 12.70
CA TYR A 259 -19.49 8.72 11.47
C TYR A 259 -20.63 9.08 10.51
N ARG A 260 -20.29 9.39 9.25
CA ARG A 260 -21.23 9.58 8.13
C ARG A 260 -20.75 8.75 6.92
N PRO A 261 -21.60 8.40 5.99
CA PRO A 261 -21.18 7.63 4.80
C PRO A 261 -20.04 8.28 3.99
N ALA A 262 -20.03 9.61 3.91
CA ALA A 262 -19.07 10.36 3.10
C ALA A 262 -18.06 11.21 3.92
N SER A 263 -18.10 11.12 5.24
CA SER A 263 -17.16 11.88 6.08
C SER A 263 -17.08 11.35 7.51
N VAL A 264 -15.99 11.67 8.18
CA VAL A 264 -15.84 11.53 9.64
C VAL A 264 -15.39 12.87 10.21
N ASP A 265 -15.78 13.17 11.44
CA ASP A 265 -15.21 14.26 12.23
C ASP A 265 -15.04 13.84 13.69
N TYR A 266 -14.03 14.40 14.34
CA TYR A 266 -13.69 14.09 15.73
C TYR A 266 -12.79 15.19 16.34
N GLU A 267 -12.70 15.20 17.67
CA GLU A 267 -11.70 15.98 18.39
C GLU A 267 -10.40 15.18 18.53
N PHE A 268 -9.32 15.69 17.96
CA PHE A 268 -7.95 15.24 18.21
C PHE A 268 -7.53 15.78 19.56
N VAL A 269 -7.11 14.91 20.46
CA VAL A 269 -6.77 15.23 21.84
C VAL A 269 -5.39 14.72 22.21
N SER A 270 -4.57 15.58 22.81
CA SER A 270 -3.32 15.27 23.49
C SER A 270 -3.22 16.05 24.79
N ASP A 271 -2.16 15.82 25.56
CA ASP A 271 -1.89 16.56 26.80
C ASP A 271 -1.65 18.06 26.54
N SER A 272 -1.19 18.43 25.35
CA SER A 272 -0.77 19.79 25.01
C SER A 272 -1.78 20.57 24.16
N GLU A 273 -2.62 19.90 23.37
CA GLU A 273 -3.53 20.56 22.43
C GLU A 273 -4.76 19.72 22.09
N ILE A 274 -5.83 20.44 21.74
CA ILE A 274 -7.07 19.86 21.24
C ILE A 274 -7.43 20.57 19.93
N GLY A 275 -7.89 19.80 18.93
CA GLY A 275 -8.31 20.37 17.65
C GLY A 275 -9.33 19.51 16.93
N HIS A 276 -10.21 20.17 16.18
CA HIS A 276 -11.24 19.50 15.41
C HIS A 276 -10.69 19.01 14.06
N ILE A 277 -10.83 17.72 13.79
CA ILE A 277 -10.45 17.07 12.54
C ILE A 277 -11.70 16.66 11.78
N LYS A 278 -11.75 17.00 10.49
CA LYS A 278 -12.77 16.52 9.55
C LYS A 278 -12.10 15.94 8.32
N VAL A 279 -12.57 14.77 7.89
CA VAL A 279 -12.09 14.07 6.67
C VAL A 279 -13.29 13.71 5.79
N ASN A 280 -13.19 13.98 4.48
CA ASN A 280 -14.27 13.73 3.52
C ASN A 280 -14.22 12.30 2.98
N THR A 281 -14.12 11.34 3.87
CA THR A 281 -14.21 9.89 3.64
C THR A 281 -14.85 9.27 4.87
N GLY A 282 -15.82 8.38 4.68
CA GLY A 282 -16.52 7.71 5.77
C GLY A 282 -15.68 6.61 6.44
N GLY A 283 -16.16 6.15 7.60
CA GLY A 283 -15.72 4.92 8.20
C GLY A 283 -14.67 5.01 9.30
N LYS A 284 -14.70 4.02 10.20
CA LYS A 284 -13.83 3.94 11.39
C LYS A 284 -12.34 3.92 11.01
N PHE A 285 -11.96 3.23 9.94
CA PHE A 285 -10.58 3.19 9.45
C PHE A 285 -10.07 4.57 9.03
N THR A 286 -10.94 5.48 8.56
CA THR A 286 -10.56 6.86 8.22
C THR A 286 -10.17 7.64 9.47
N VAL A 287 -10.84 7.41 10.60
CA VAL A 287 -10.45 8.00 11.88
C VAL A 287 -9.06 7.54 12.29
N TYR A 288 -8.78 6.23 12.27
CA TYR A 288 -7.45 5.71 12.58
C TYR A 288 -6.37 6.25 11.64
N ASN A 289 -6.61 6.25 10.33
CA ASN A 289 -5.64 6.72 9.35
C ASN A 289 -5.34 8.21 9.50
N SER A 290 -6.38 9.04 9.70
CA SER A 290 -6.21 10.48 9.88
C SER A 290 -5.60 10.82 11.25
N LEU A 291 -5.96 10.09 12.31
CA LEU A 291 -5.36 10.23 13.64
C LEU A 291 -3.87 9.89 13.61
N CYS A 292 -3.50 8.74 13.00
CA CYS A 292 -2.11 8.35 12.76
C CYS A 292 -1.32 9.43 12.04
N THR A 293 -1.91 9.95 10.96
CA THR A 293 -1.26 10.95 10.12
C THR A 293 -1.10 12.29 10.86
N THR A 294 -2.14 12.71 11.60
CA THR A 294 -2.09 13.96 12.39
C THR A 294 -1.08 13.84 13.52
N ALA A 295 -1.05 12.71 14.23
CA ALA A 295 -0.06 12.44 15.27
C ALA A 295 1.37 12.52 14.71
N CYS A 296 1.64 11.88 13.57
CA CYS A 296 2.94 11.98 12.90
C CYS A 296 3.26 13.42 12.48
N ALA A 297 2.31 14.17 11.95
CA ALA A 297 2.50 15.55 11.53
C ALA A 297 2.89 16.46 12.73
N VAL A 298 2.19 16.34 13.86
CA VAL A 298 2.50 17.08 15.09
C VAL A 298 3.89 16.71 15.62
N GLU A 299 4.24 15.42 15.65
CA GLU A 299 5.56 14.95 16.12
C GLU A 299 6.74 15.42 15.26
N ILE A 300 6.53 15.68 13.98
CA ILE A 300 7.56 16.28 13.11
C ILE A 300 7.50 17.81 13.05
N GLY A 301 6.69 18.43 13.91
CA GLY A 301 6.62 19.89 14.09
C GLY A 301 5.66 20.61 13.13
N ILE A 302 4.71 19.94 12.50
CA ILE A 302 3.64 20.58 11.71
C ILE A 302 2.50 20.99 12.66
N PRO A 303 2.03 22.26 12.64
CA PRO A 303 0.93 22.69 13.48
C PRO A 303 -0.36 21.88 13.24
N LEU A 304 -1.08 21.52 14.32
CA LEU A 304 -2.34 20.79 14.26
C LEU A 304 -3.36 21.49 13.34
N THR A 305 -3.42 22.83 13.37
CA THR A 305 -4.31 23.62 12.50
C THR A 305 -4.02 23.43 11.01
N THR A 306 -2.74 23.28 10.64
CA THR A 306 -2.33 22.99 9.26
C THR A 306 -2.76 21.58 8.85
N ALA A 307 -2.55 20.59 9.73
CA ALA A 307 -2.97 19.20 9.50
C ALA A 307 -4.50 19.12 9.35
N ALA A 308 -5.26 19.74 10.24
CA ALA A 308 -6.72 19.78 10.19
C ALA A 308 -7.25 20.43 8.89
N SER A 309 -6.67 21.58 8.49
CA SER A 309 -7.04 22.24 7.23
C SER A 309 -6.76 21.37 6.01
N ALA A 310 -5.58 20.71 5.97
CA ALA A 310 -5.19 19.83 4.87
C ALA A 310 -6.12 18.63 4.72
N LEU A 311 -6.48 17.98 5.83
CA LEU A 311 -7.37 16.82 5.85
C LEU A 311 -8.80 17.20 5.44
N ASN A 312 -9.29 18.37 5.85
CA ASN A 312 -10.62 18.86 5.44
C ASN A 312 -10.69 19.19 3.94
N GLU A 313 -9.59 19.55 3.30
CA GLU A 313 -9.51 19.80 1.86
C GLU A 313 -9.30 18.51 1.03
N LEU A 314 -8.96 17.40 1.67
CA LEU A 314 -8.72 16.14 0.96
C LEU A 314 -10.06 15.48 0.59
N HIS A 315 -10.32 15.29 -0.70
CA HIS A 315 -11.53 14.65 -1.22
C HIS A 315 -11.44 13.11 -1.34
N GLY A 316 -10.68 12.48 -0.43
CA GLY A 316 -10.43 11.05 -0.43
C GLY A 316 -9.18 10.64 -1.22
N VAL A 317 -8.93 9.34 -1.27
CA VAL A 317 -7.81 8.73 -2.00
C VAL A 317 -8.38 7.81 -3.06
N LYS A 318 -7.93 7.95 -4.30
CA LYS A 318 -8.44 7.17 -5.45
C LYS A 318 -8.48 5.67 -5.13
N GLY A 319 -9.69 5.09 -5.17
CA GLY A 319 -9.93 3.67 -4.89
C GLY A 319 -9.71 3.22 -3.45
N ARG A 320 -9.77 4.12 -2.48
CA ARG A 320 -9.70 3.82 -1.04
C ARG A 320 -10.88 4.44 -0.31
N ALA A 321 -11.97 3.69 -0.18
CA ALA A 321 -13.27 4.19 0.27
C ALA A 321 -13.63 5.53 -0.40
N GLU A 322 -13.34 5.63 -1.68
CA GLU A 322 -13.52 6.84 -2.47
C GLU A 322 -14.99 7.12 -2.67
N VAL A 323 -15.43 8.28 -2.20
CA VAL A 323 -16.81 8.75 -2.40
C VAL A 323 -16.95 9.32 -3.81
N VAL A 324 -17.78 8.70 -4.63
CA VAL A 324 -18.08 9.21 -5.97
C VAL A 324 -19.23 10.22 -5.90
N PRO A 325 -19.05 11.45 -6.40
CA PRO A 325 -20.14 12.42 -6.44
C PRO A 325 -21.31 11.93 -7.30
N THR A 326 -22.47 11.72 -6.69
CA THR A 326 -23.68 11.27 -7.43
C THR A 326 -24.63 12.39 -7.79
N GLY A 327 -24.63 13.50 -7.04
CA GLY A 327 -25.64 14.54 -7.13
C GLY A 327 -27.05 14.04 -6.76
N ARG A 328 -27.16 12.89 -6.08
CA ARG A 328 -28.40 12.21 -5.69
C ARG A 328 -28.44 11.95 -4.19
N ASP A 329 -29.54 11.45 -3.69
CA ASP A 329 -29.77 11.15 -2.28
C ASP A 329 -29.21 9.78 -1.82
N PHE A 330 -28.28 9.18 -2.57
CA PHE A 330 -27.54 7.97 -2.21
C PHE A 330 -26.05 8.13 -2.41
N THR A 331 -25.26 7.27 -1.78
CA THR A 331 -23.79 7.33 -1.80
C THR A 331 -23.22 6.15 -2.59
N VAL A 332 -22.23 6.42 -3.45
CA VAL A 332 -21.43 5.38 -4.13
C VAL A 332 -19.99 5.45 -3.62
N ILE A 333 -19.46 4.30 -3.22
CA ILE A 333 -18.11 4.14 -2.68
C ILE A 333 -17.34 3.18 -3.58
N ILE A 334 -16.14 3.57 -4.01
CA ILE A 334 -15.20 2.69 -4.73
C ILE A 334 -14.06 2.31 -3.79
N ASP A 335 -13.76 1.00 -3.69
CA ASP A 335 -12.66 0.51 -2.85
C ASP A 335 -11.89 -0.64 -3.50
N TYR A 336 -10.61 -0.75 -3.15
CA TYR A 336 -9.70 -1.80 -3.62
C TYR A 336 -9.84 -3.12 -2.85
N ALA A 337 -10.82 -3.28 -2.00
CA ALA A 337 -11.07 -4.47 -1.18
C ALA A 337 -11.31 -5.71 -2.05
N HIS A 338 -10.27 -6.53 -2.24
CA HIS A 338 -10.25 -7.73 -3.08
C HIS A 338 -9.85 -9.00 -2.30
N THR A 339 -9.75 -8.89 -0.98
CA THR A 339 -9.48 -9.97 -0.02
C THR A 339 -10.66 -10.13 0.94
N PRO A 340 -10.82 -11.30 1.60
CA PRO A 340 -11.86 -11.48 2.62
C PRO A 340 -11.84 -10.40 3.70
N ASP A 341 -10.67 -10.12 4.29
CA ASP A 341 -10.51 -9.09 5.33
C ASP A 341 -10.84 -7.69 4.80
N GLY A 342 -10.32 -7.33 3.62
CA GLY A 342 -10.64 -6.04 2.98
C GLY A 342 -12.13 -5.86 2.75
N LEU A 343 -12.81 -6.87 2.20
CA LEU A 343 -14.26 -6.82 1.94
C LEU A 343 -15.06 -6.74 3.24
N LYS A 344 -14.69 -7.52 4.26
CA LYS A 344 -15.30 -7.46 5.59
C LYS A 344 -15.15 -6.06 6.19
N ASN A 345 -13.94 -5.50 6.15
CA ASN A 345 -13.65 -4.20 6.74
C ASN A 345 -14.44 -3.08 6.08
N ILE A 346 -14.52 -3.03 4.75
CA ILE A 346 -15.26 -1.98 4.05
C ILE A 346 -16.77 -2.11 4.28
N LEU A 347 -17.33 -3.32 4.16
CA LEU A 347 -18.77 -3.54 4.33
C LEU A 347 -19.22 -3.35 5.78
N SER A 348 -18.49 -3.88 6.78
CA SER A 348 -18.83 -3.67 8.20
C SER A 348 -18.81 -2.19 8.58
N THR A 349 -17.83 -1.45 8.06
CA THR A 349 -17.71 -0.02 8.28
C THR A 349 -18.94 0.76 7.78
N PHE A 350 -19.37 0.48 6.55
CA PHE A 350 -20.53 1.19 6.00
C PHE A 350 -21.87 0.66 6.53
N ARG A 351 -21.90 -0.58 7.04
CA ARG A 351 -23.05 -1.10 7.75
C ARG A 351 -23.34 -0.34 9.05
N GLU A 352 -22.29 0.13 9.76
CA GLU A 352 -22.43 0.88 11.01
C GLU A 352 -23.02 2.30 10.77
N CYS A 353 -22.77 2.89 9.61
CA CYS A 353 -23.25 4.26 9.31
C CYS A 353 -24.39 4.33 8.29
N LYS A 354 -24.89 3.19 7.78
CA LYS A 354 -26.01 3.18 6.85
C LYS A 354 -27.32 3.64 7.49
N LYS A 355 -28.15 4.34 6.72
CA LYS A 355 -29.51 4.71 7.10
C LYS A 355 -30.57 3.86 6.43
N ASN A 356 -30.30 3.40 5.21
CA ASN A 356 -31.16 2.50 4.45
C ASN A 356 -30.39 1.23 4.07
N ARG A 357 -30.27 0.86 2.81
CA ARG A 357 -29.61 -0.38 2.38
C ARG A 357 -28.12 -0.17 2.13
N LEU A 358 -27.33 -1.21 2.42
CA LEU A 358 -25.96 -1.37 1.94
C LEU A 358 -25.96 -2.38 0.79
N ILE A 359 -25.58 -1.93 -0.40
CA ILE A 359 -25.52 -2.72 -1.64
C ILE A 359 -24.06 -3.03 -1.93
N ALA A 360 -23.67 -4.30 -1.95
CA ALA A 360 -22.29 -4.72 -2.26
C ALA A 360 -22.21 -5.18 -3.73
N VAL A 361 -21.30 -4.60 -4.51
CA VAL A 361 -20.94 -5.03 -5.87
C VAL A 361 -19.49 -5.50 -5.84
N PHE A 362 -19.24 -6.79 -6.08
CA PHE A 362 -17.91 -7.35 -5.99
C PHE A 362 -17.71 -8.56 -6.88
N GLY A 363 -16.46 -8.91 -7.11
CA GLY A 363 -16.02 -10.12 -7.77
C GLY A 363 -14.65 -10.59 -7.24
N CYS A 364 -14.15 -11.68 -7.80
CA CYS A 364 -12.82 -12.20 -7.49
C CYS A 364 -11.96 -12.28 -8.74
N GLY A 365 -10.64 -12.06 -8.57
CA GLY A 365 -9.68 -12.24 -9.65
C GLY A 365 -9.43 -13.70 -9.97
N GLY A 366 -9.21 -14.01 -11.25
CA GLY A 366 -8.69 -15.28 -11.73
C GLY A 366 -7.18 -15.42 -11.56
N ASP A 367 -6.64 -16.62 -11.69
CA ASP A 367 -5.23 -16.98 -11.49
C ASP A 367 -4.70 -16.55 -10.11
N ARG A 368 -5.56 -16.69 -9.11
CA ARG A 368 -5.34 -16.32 -7.70
C ARG A 368 -5.90 -17.40 -6.78
N ASP A 369 -5.68 -17.24 -5.49
CA ASP A 369 -6.22 -18.13 -4.46
C ASP A 369 -7.75 -18.26 -4.60
N LYS A 370 -8.22 -19.49 -4.92
CA LYS A 370 -9.63 -19.82 -5.09
C LYS A 370 -10.35 -19.97 -3.75
N THR A 371 -9.63 -20.31 -2.68
CA THR A 371 -10.24 -20.58 -1.36
C THR A 371 -10.91 -19.36 -0.77
N LYS A 372 -10.48 -18.16 -1.15
CA LYS A 372 -11.09 -16.90 -0.71
C LYS A 372 -12.46 -16.61 -1.33
N ARG A 373 -12.81 -17.22 -2.48
CA ARG A 373 -14.03 -16.92 -3.24
C ARG A 373 -15.31 -17.16 -2.44
N PRO A 374 -15.56 -18.37 -1.90
CA PRO A 374 -16.75 -18.60 -1.06
C PRO A 374 -16.71 -17.80 0.24
N ILE A 375 -15.54 -17.52 0.81
CA ILE A 375 -15.41 -16.70 2.02
C ILE A 375 -15.90 -15.27 1.74
N MET A 376 -15.49 -14.68 0.62
CA MET A 376 -15.93 -13.35 0.20
C MET A 376 -17.45 -13.32 -0.09
N GLY A 377 -17.99 -14.37 -0.70
CA GLY A 377 -19.43 -14.54 -0.87
C GLY A 377 -20.18 -14.50 0.46
N ASN A 378 -19.74 -15.28 1.44
CA ASN A 378 -20.33 -15.30 2.78
C ASN A 378 -20.24 -13.93 3.48
N ILE A 379 -19.11 -13.25 3.39
CA ILE A 379 -18.92 -11.90 3.95
C ILE A 379 -19.91 -10.91 3.32
N ALA A 380 -20.08 -10.94 2.00
CA ALA A 380 -20.98 -10.03 1.31
C ALA A 380 -22.42 -10.20 1.80
N VAL A 381 -22.94 -11.42 1.92
CA VAL A 381 -24.33 -11.66 2.38
C VAL A 381 -24.50 -11.38 3.86
N HIS A 382 -23.45 -11.48 4.67
CA HIS A 382 -23.51 -11.20 6.10
C HIS A 382 -23.53 -9.69 6.41
N PHE A 383 -22.79 -8.89 5.64
CA PHE A 383 -22.57 -7.47 5.95
C PHE A 383 -23.36 -6.51 5.06
N SER A 384 -24.00 -6.95 3.98
CA SER A 384 -24.85 -6.10 3.13
C SER A 384 -26.35 -6.46 3.21
N ASP A 385 -27.21 -5.65 2.60
CA ASP A 385 -28.64 -5.89 2.47
C ASP A 385 -29.01 -6.34 1.04
N TYR A 386 -28.09 -6.17 0.10
CA TYR A 386 -28.20 -6.63 -1.29
C TYR A 386 -26.81 -6.92 -1.82
N ALA A 387 -26.59 -8.07 -2.43
CA ALA A 387 -25.31 -8.43 -3.02
C ALA A 387 -25.40 -8.61 -4.54
N ILE A 388 -24.48 -8.00 -5.28
CA ILE A 388 -24.34 -8.15 -6.73
C ILE A 388 -22.97 -8.78 -7.00
N VAL A 389 -22.97 -10.01 -7.50
CA VAL A 389 -21.76 -10.75 -7.85
C VAL A 389 -21.47 -10.54 -9.32
N THR A 390 -20.23 -10.12 -9.62
CA THR A 390 -19.80 -9.78 -10.97
C THR A 390 -18.38 -10.22 -11.25
N SER A 391 -17.90 -10.04 -12.49
CA SER A 391 -16.50 -10.29 -12.85
C SER A 391 -15.59 -9.17 -12.32
N ASP A 392 -14.40 -9.55 -11.87
CA ASP A 392 -13.28 -8.64 -11.59
C ASP A 392 -12.26 -8.72 -12.75
N ASN A 393 -11.05 -9.16 -12.52
CA ASN A 393 -10.03 -9.50 -13.53
C ASN A 393 -9.98 -11.02 -13.71
N PRO A 394 -10.77 -11.66 -14.58
CA PRO A 394 -10.79 -13.12 -14.71
C PRO A 394 -9.49 -13.69 -15.29
N ARG A 395 -8.68 -12.90 -15.98
CA ARG A 395 -7.42 -13.30 -16.62
C ARG A 395 -7.63 -14.50 -17.53
N THR A 396 -7.00 -15.66 -17.23
CA THR A 396 -7.12 -16.87 -18.06
C THR A 396 -8.30 -17.76 -17.64
N GLU A 397 -8.90 -17.53 -16.46
CA GLU A 397 -10.03 -18.33 -15.98
C GLU A 397 -11.36 -17.89 -16.60
N ASN A 398 -12.33 -18.80 -16.65
CA ASN A 398 -13.70 -18.49 -17.06
C ASN A 398 -14.39 -17.64 -15.97
N PRO A 399 -14.91 -16.45 -16.27
CA PRO A 399 -15.55 -15.58 -15.28
C PRO A 399 -16.77 -16.21 -14.60
N GLY A 400 -17.58 -16.98 -15.34
CA GLY A 400 -18.72 -17.71 -14.80
C GLY A 400 -18.32 -18.72 -13.73
N ALA A 401 -17.22 -19.47 -13.94
CA ALA A 401 -16.72 -20.42 -12.95
C ALA A 401 -16.22 -19.73 -11.67
N ILE A 402 -15.60 -18.55 -11.79
CA ILE A 402 -15.21 -17.73 -10.63
C ILE A 402 -16.44 -17.30 -9.84
N ILE A 403 -17.51 -16.90 -10.54
CA ILE A 403 -18.78 -16.49 -9.94
C ILE A 403 -19.43 -17.67 -9.21
N GLU A 404 -19.43 -18.88 -9.82
CA GLU A 404 -19.94 -20.10 -9.18
C GLU A 404 -19.22 -20.40 -7.87
N ASP A 405 -17.88 -20.30 -7.81
CA ASP A 405 -17.11 -20.46 -6.58
C ASP A 405 -17.51 -19.45 -5.49
N ILE A 406 -17.83 -18.19 -5.87
CA ILE A 406 -18.31 -17.17 -4.93
C ILE A 406 -19.68 -17.55 -4.39
N LEU A 407 -20.59 -18.01 -5.26
CA LEU A 407 -21.96 -18.37 -4.91
C LEU A 407 -22.04 -19.55 -3.95
N GLU A 408 -21.03 -20.44 -3.91
CA GLU A 408 -20.94 -21.50 -2.90
C GLU A 408 -21.05 -20.94 -1.46
N GLY A 409 -20.42 -19.79 -1.20
CA GLY A 409 -20.49 -19.11 0.10
C GLY A 409 -21.81 -18.38 0.37
N MET A 410 -22.69 -18.30 -0.63
CA MET A 410 -23.95 -17.54 -0.56
C MET A 410 -25.20 -18.41 -0.57
N LYS A 411 -25.09 -19.75 -0.60
CA LYS A 411 -26.20 -20.71 -0.75
C LYS A 411 -27.34 -20.54 0.27
N ASN A 412 -27.04 -20.06 1.47
CA ASN A 412 -28.02 -19.87 2.54
C ASN A 412 -28.30 -18.38 2.81
N SER A 413 -28.17 -17.54 1.79
CA SER A 413 -28.35 -16.09 1.93
C SER A 413 -29.77 -15.74 2.33
N ALA A 414 -29.91 -14.91 3.37
CA ALA A 414 -31.19 -14.30 3.76
C ALA A 414 -31.50 -13.00 2.99
N ILE A 415 -30.53 -12.47 2.23
CA ILE A 415 -30.68 -11.25 1.44
C ILE A 415 -30.74 -11.56 -0.05
N PRO A 416 -31.29 -10.66 -0.87
CA PRO A 416 -31.26 -10.80 -2.33
C PRO A 416 -29.84 -10.84 -2.88
N VAL A 417 -29.57 -11.82 -3.76
CA VAL A 417 -28.32 -11.96 -4.50
C VAL A 417 -28.61 -11.87 -5.98
N LYS A 418 -27.93 -10.98 -6.69
CA LYS A 418 -28.02 -10.84 -8.15
C LYS A 418 -26.68 -11.20 -8.77
N VAL A 419 -26.70 -11.99 -9.82
CA VAL A 419 -25.51 -12.28 -10.64
C VAL A 419 -25.60 -11.50 -11.92
N ILE A 420 -24.58 -10.71 -12.23
CA ILE A 420 -24.42 -9.99 -13.50
C ILE A 420 -22.93 -10.07 -13.84
N GLU A 421 -22.58 -10.93 -14.80
CA GLU A 421 -21.18 -11.20 -15.14
C GLU A 421 -20.45 -9.95 -15.63
N ASN A 422 -21.07 -9.18 -16.51
CA ASN A 422 -20.49 -7.92 -17.00
C ASN A 422 -20.48 -6.87 -15.89
N ARG A 423 -19.28 -6.39 -15.52
CA ARG A 423 -19.12 -5.45 -14.41
C ARG A 423 -19.74 -4.08 -14.69
N ILE A 424 -19.72 -3.61 -15.92
CA ILE A 424 -20.35 -2.35 -16.32
C ILE A 424 -21.86 -2.42 -16.08
N GLU A 425 -22.50 -3.50 -16.56
CA GLU A 425 -23.93 -3.74 -16.36
C GLU A 425 -24.27 -3.93 -14.87
N ALA A 426 -23.38 -4.57 -14.09
CA ALA A 426 -23.57 -4.74 -12.66
C ALA A 426 -23.59 -3.40 -11.92
N ILE A 427 -22.69 -2.48 -12.26
CA ILE A 427 -22.63 -1.13 -11.70
C ILE A 427 -23.87 -0.33 -12.11
N LYS A 428 -24.22 -0.33 -13.40
CA LYS A 428 -25.43 0.35 -13.90
C LYS A 428 -26.70 -0.17 -13.22
N PHE A 429 -26.81 -1.49 -13.05
CA PHE A 429 -27.90 -2.09 -12.28
C PHE A 429 -27.93 -1.62 -10.82
N ALA A 430 -26.79 -1.62 -10.13
CA ALA A 430 -26.70 -1.15 -8.75
C ALA A 430 -27.19 0.30 -8.61
N VAL A 431 -26.79 1.18 -9.52
CA VAL A 431 -27.20 2.59 -9.56
C VAL A 431 -28.69 2.73 -9.88
N SER A 432 -29.23 1.90 -10.80
CA SER A 432 -30.64 1.96 -11.20
C SER A 432 -31.62 1.56 -10.09
N ILE A 433 -31.22 0.67 -9.17
CA ILE A 433 -32.04 0.23 -8.03
C ILE A 433 -31.85 1.06 -6.77
N ALA A 434 -30.93 2.02 -6.80
CA ALA A 434 -30.59 2.84 -5.64
C ALA A 434 -31.79 3.66 -5.15
N GLN A 435 -31.94 3.73 -3.85
CA GLN A 435 -32.95 4.50 -3.15
C GLN A 435 -32.28 5.54 -2.26
N LYS A 436 -33.10 6.48 -1.77
CA LYS A 436 -32.61 7.49 -0.82
C LYS A 436 -31.93 6.85 0.38
N ASP A 437 -30.78 7.41 0.77
CA ASP A 437 -29.95 6.99 1.89
C ASP A 437 -29.32 5.59 1.73
N ASP A 438 -29.34 5.00 0.53
CA ASP A 438 -28.59 3.78 0.21
C ASP A 438 -27.08 4.08 0.12
N ILE A 439 -26.28 3.06 0.42
CA ILE A 439 -24.83 3.06 0.19
C ILE A 439 -24.53 1.91 -0.78
N ILE A 440 -23.92 2.22 -1.92
CA ILE A 440 -23.41 1.25 -2.89
C ILE A 440 -21.90 1.16 -2.72
N VAL A 441 -21.36 -0.03 -2.45
CA VAL A 441 -19.92 -0.29 -2.37
C VAL A 441 -19.50 -1.09 -3.59
N LEU A 442 -18.66 -0.49 -4.45
CA LEU A 442 -18.00 -1.13 -5.58
C LEU A 442 -16.64 -1.61 -5.09
N ALA A 443 -16.51 -2.91 -4.79
CA ALA A 443 -15.30 -3.49 -4.21
C ALA A 443 -14.50 -4.30 -5.23
N GLY A 444 -13.16 -4.22 -5.12
CA GLY A 444 -12.20 -5.01 -5.89
C GLY A 444 -11.24 -4.19 -6.73
N LYS A 445 -11.73 -3.29 -7.57
CA LYS A 445 -10.93 -2.55 -8.55
C LYS A 445 -10.25 -1.30 -8.00
N GLY A 446 -10.94 -0.56 -7.16
CA GLY A 446 -10.37 0.63 -6.52
C GLY A 446 -9.84 1.65 -7.52
N HIS A 447 -8.51 1.82 -7.56
CA HIS A 447 -7.84 2.78 -8.45
C HIS A 447 -7.62 2.26 -9.88
N GLU A 448 -7.83 0.97 -10.15
CA GLU A 448 -7.66 0.39 -11.48
C GLU A 448 -8.64 1.02 -12.48
N THR A 449 -8.15 1.29 -13.69
CA THR A 449 -8.92 1.83 -14.83
C THR A 449 -9.00 0.84 -15.98
N TYR A 450 -8.84 -0.46 -15.68
CA TYR A 450 -8.80 -1.53 -16.66
C TYR A 450 -9.42 -2.81 -16.12
N GLN A 451 -9.79 -3.72 -17.02
CA GLN A 451 -10.14 -5.10 -16.71
C GLN A 451 -9.29 -6.05 -17.58
N ILE A 452 -8.72 -7.09 -16.95
CA ILE A 452 -7.89 -8.08 -17.64
C ILE A 452 -8.77 -9.30 -17.93
N LEU A 453 -9.03 -9.53 -19.21
CA LEU A 453 -9.76 -10.66 -19.75
C LEU A 453 -8.78 -11.65 -20.40
N ASN A 454 -9.24 -12.85 -20.74
CA ASN A 454 -8.47 -13.82 -21.52
C ASN A 454 -8.15 -13.34 -22.95
N THR A 455 -8.95 -12.38 -23.47
CA THR A 455 -8.78 -11.76 -24.78
C THR A 455 -7.87 -10.54 -24.77
N GLY A 456 -7.44 -10.07 -23.61
CA GLY A 456 -6.61 -8.89 -23.43
C GLY A 456 -7.14 -7.95 -22.34
N THR A 457 -6.53 -6.78 -22.27
CA THR A 457 -6.90 -5.75 -21.30
C THR A 457 -7.83 -4.74 -21.97
N ILE A 458 -8.95 -4.43 -21.32
CA ILE A 458 -9.90 -3.40 -21.74
C ILE A 458 -9.91 -2.24 -20.78
N HIS A 459 -10.33 -1.05 -21.24
CA HIS A 459 -10.57 0.10 -20.36
C HIS A 459 -11.84 -0.14 -19.53
N LEU A 460 -11.75 0.11 -18.23
CA LEU A 460 -12.87 0.11 -17.28
C LEU A 460 -12.52 0.97 -16.09
N ASP A 461 -12.99 2.20 -16.05
CA ASP A 461 -12.96 3.06 -14.85
C ASP A 461 -14.37 3.11 -14.24
N GLU A 462 -14.51 2.61 -13.02
CA GLU A 462 -15.81 2.54 -12.33
C GLU A 462 -16.45 3.91 -12.11
N ARG A 463 -15.65 4.98 -12.06
CA ARG A 463 -16.13 6.37 -11.93
C ARG A 463 -16.86 6.82 -13.18
N GLU A 464 -16.33 6.48 -14.35
CA GLU A 464 -16.95 6.76 -15.64
C GLU A 464 -18.26 5.99 -15.78
N VAL A 465 -18.27 4.69 -15.41
CA VAL A 465 -19.47 3.85 -15.45
C VAL A 465 -20.56 4.39 -14.52
N VAL A 466 -20.21 4.84 -13.32
CA VAL A 466 -21.16 5.47 -12.39
C VAL A 466 -21.71 6.76 -12.98
N ALA A 467 -20.85 7.61 -13.58
CA ALA A 467 -21.30 8.85 -14.20
C ALA A 467 -22.28 8.60 -15.36
N GLU A 468 -21.99 7.63 -16.25
CA GLU A 468 -22.89 7.19 -17.30
C GLU A 468 -24.24 6.68 -16.76
N ALA A 469 -24.20 5.81 -15.74
CA ALA A 469 -25.40 5.27 -15.12
C ALA A 469 -26.30 6.37 -14.51
N LEU A 470 -25.69 7.40 -13.91
CA LEU A 470 -26.41 8.55 -13.36
C LEU A 470 -27.06 9.42 -14.46
N GLU A 471 -26.47 9.48 -15.65
CA GLU A 471 -27.06 10.16 -16.81
C GLU A 471 -28.27 9.39 -17.36
N GLU A 472 -28.22 8.06 -17.36
CA GLU A 472 -29.35 7.20 -17.80
C GLU A 472 -30.56 7.28 -16.86
N LEU A 473 -30.40 7.75 -15.62
CA LEU A 473 -31.49 7.98 -14.65
C LEU A 473 -32.19 9.35 -14.81
N LYS A 474 -31.77 10.18 -15.76
CA LYS A 474 -32.45 11.45 -16.08
C LYS A 474 -33.69 11.23 -16.94
#